data_5e19345e542612fdaf2939aedfccde65
#
_entry.id   5e19345e542612fdaf2939aedfccde65
#
_cell.length_a   1.000
_cell.length_b   1.000
_cell.length_c   1.000
_cell.angle_alpha   90.00
_cell.angle_beta   90.00
_cell.angle_gamma   90.00
#
_symmetry.space_group_name_H-M   'P 1'
#
loop_
_entity.id
_entity.type
_entity.pdbx_description
1 polymer ?
#
loop_
_entity_poly.entity_id
_entity_poly.type
_entity_poly.pdbx_seq_one_letter_code
_entity_poly.pdbx_strand_id
1 'polypeptide(L)'
;MMASSYYQNLIKRVLEASTTDNWEVAVREWDIVDCEEDEEHASECVCGKENLRYLFTIRNRETGRSLYPIGSSCIEKFERDDLDYEVDVQMD
;
A
#
# COMPACT_ATOMS: atom_id res chain seq x y z
N MET A 1 -10.08 21.54 -4.75
CA MET A 1 -8.82 20.94 -4.34
C MET A 1 -8.76 19.50 -4.81
N MET A 2 -7.65 19.09 -5.28
CA MET A 2 -7.52 17.77 -5.88
C MET A 2 -6.83 16.81 -4.95
N ALA A 3 -7.21 15.56 -5.04
CA ALA A 3 -6.45 14.51 -4.41
C ALA A 3 -5.06 14.47 -5.04
N SER A 4 -4.06 14.02 -4.29
CA SER A 4 -2.72 13.89 -4.86
C SER A 4 -2.74 12.82 -5.95
N SER A 5 -1.89 12.99 -6.96
CA SER A 5 -1.78 11.98 -8.01
C SER A 5 -1.27 10.65 -7.46
N TYR A 6 -0.51 10.69 -6.38
CA TYR A 6 -0.05 9.46 -5.71
C TYR A 6 -1.24 8.65 -5.20
N TYR A 7 -2.19 9.33 -4.56
CA TYR A 7 -3.36 8.65 -4.01
C TYR A 7 -4.20 8.04 -5.13
N GLN A 8 -4.41 8.80 -6.20
CA GLN A 8 -5.18 8.30 -7.33
C GLN A 8 -4.52 7.11 -8.01
N ASN A 9 -3.19 7.15 -8.13
CA ASN A 9 -2.43 6.02 -8.69
C ASN A 9 -2.55 4.79 -7.80
N LEU A 10 -2.48 4.98 -6.49
CA LEU A 10 -2.64 3.88 -5.54
C LEU A 10 -4.00 3.23 -5.70
N ILE A 11 -5.05 4.04 -5.73
CA ILE A 11 -6.41 3.53 -5.88
C ILE A 11 -6.52 2.69 -7.16
N LYS A 12 -6.01 3.23 -8.25
CA LYS A 12 -6.07 2.53 -9.54
C LYS A 12 -5.37 1.17 -9.47
N ARG A 13 -4.16 1.14 -8.91
CA ARG A 13 -3.39 -0.11 -8.86
C ARG A 13 -4.07 -1.13 -7.94
N VAL A 14 -4.58 -0.68 -6.81
CA VAL A 14 -5.24 -1.58 -5.86
C VAL A 14 -6.52 -2.14 -6.46
N LEU A 15 -7.34 -1.28 -7.09
CA LEU A 15 -8.60 -1.74 -7.66
C LEU A 15 -8.37 -2.70 -8.82
N GLU A 16 -7.33 -2.48 -9.63
CA GLU A 16 -7.02 -3.40 -10.73
C GLU A 16 -6.70 -4.80 -10.25
N ALA A 17 -6.21 -4.92 -9.03
CA ALA A 17 -5.82 -6.21 -8.46
C ALA A 17 -6.80 -6.73 -7.42
N SER A 18 -7.96 -6.09 -7.29
CA SER A 18 -8.99 -6.46 -6.32
C SER A 18 -10.20 -7.07 -7.03
N THR A 19 -11.14 -7.62 -6.26
CA THR A 19 -12.35 -8.22 -6.82
C THR A 19 -13.44 -7.21 -7.07
N THR A 20 -13.28 -5.98 -6.59
CA THR A 20 -14.29 -4.93 -6.67
C THR A 20 -13.64 -3.63 -7.11
N ASP A 21 -14.42 -2.73 -7.66
CA ASP A 21 -13.96 -1.38 -7.99
C ASP A 21 -14.38 -0.34 -6.94
N ASN A 22 -14.87 -0.81 -5.79
CA ASN A 22 -15.22 0.06 -4.66
C ASN A 22 -14.04 0.08 -3.69
N TRP A 23 -13.43 1.27 -3.52
CA TRP A 23 -12.22 1.41 -2.70
C TRP A 23 -12.41 0.92 -1.27
N GLU A 24 -13.53 1.31 -0.65
CA GLU A 24 -13.76 0.95 0.76
C GLU A 24 -13.89 -0.55 0.96
N VAL A 25 -14.41 -1.25 -0.03
CA VAL A 25 -14.52 -2.71 0.02
C VAL A 25 -13.18 -3.34 -0.34
N ALA A 26 -12.54 -2.79 -1.38
CA ALA A 26 -11.29 -3.36 -1.88
C ALA A 26 -10.20 -3.38 -0.82
N VAL A 27 -10.07 -2.31 -0.02
CA VAL A 27 -9.00 -2.24 0.97
C VAL A 27 -9.08 -3.37 1.98
N ARG A 28 -10.25 -3.94 2.18
CA ARG A 28 -10.43 -5.03 3.15
C ARG A 28 -9.93 -6.38 2.64
N GLU A 29 -9.64 -6.46 1.33
CA GLU A 29 -9.16 -7.70 0.73
C GLU A 29 -7.65 -7.87 0.88
N TRP A 30 -6.93 -6.83 1.32
CA TRP A 30 -5.48 -6.81 1.30
C TRP A 30 -4.88 -6.94 2.69
N ASP A 31 -3.75 -7.65 2.77
CA ASP A 31 -2.97 -7.79 4.00
C ASP A 31 -1.52 -7.45 3.72
N ILE A 32 -0.83 -6.94 4.74
CA ILE A 32 0.61 -6.77 4.67
C ILE A 32 1.25 -8.13 4.91
N VAL A 33 2.07 -8.58 3.97
CA VAL A 33 2.73 -9.88 4.08
C VAL A 33 4.23 -9.76 4.28
N ASP A 34 4.80 -8.58 4.03
CA ASP A 34 6.23 -8.37 4.21
C ASP A 34 6.54 -6.89 4.36
N CYS A 35 7.68 -6.58 4.96
CA CYS A 35 8.18 -5.21 5.08
C CYS A 35 9.70 -5.25 5.08
N GLU A 36 10.29 -4.42 4.23
CA GLU A 36 11.74 -4.27 4.14
C GLU A 36 12.12 -2.82 4.37
N GLU A 37 13.34 -2.59 4.78
CA GLU A 37 13.87 -1.24 4.91
C GLU A 37 14.88 -0.98 3.79
N ASP A 38 14.70 0.12 3.06
CA ASP A 38 15.64 0.56 2.04
C ASP A 38 16.48 1.70 2.62
N GLU A 39 17.67 1.39 3.08
CA GLU A 39 18.52 2.38 3.73
C GLU A 39 18.97 3.47 2.78
N GLU A 40 18.98 3.20 1.48
CA GLU A 40 19.38 4.18 0.47
C GLU A 40 18.23 5.08 0.04
N HIS A 41 17.01 4.75 0.43
CA HIS A 41 15.81 5.52 0.06
C HIS A 41 15.70 5.68 -1.45
N ALA A 42 16.02 4.63 -2.20
CA ALA A 42 16.07 4.69 -3.66
C ALA A 42 14.87 4.05 -4.33
N SER A 43 13.95 3.49 -3.56
CA SER A 43 12.80 2.75 -4.10
C SER A 43 11.60 3.66 -4.34
N GLU A 44 10.75 3.23 -5.25
CA GLU A 44 9.56 3.98 -5.65
C GLU A 44 8.32 3.13 -5.40
N CYS A 45 7.31 3.73 -4.75
CA CYS A 45 6.03 3.07 -4.49
C CYS A 45 5.27 2.84 -5.80
N VAL A 46 4.36 1.86 -5.81
CA VAL A 46 3.51 1.63 -6.98
C VAL A 46 2.67 2.86 -7.34
N CYS A 47 2.46 3.77 -6.40
CA CYS A 47 1.73 5.01 -6.66
C CYS A 47 2.60 6.08 -7.31
N GLY A 48 3.91 5.86 -7.40
CA GLY A 48 4.84 6.79 -8.00
C GLY A 48 5.63 7.64 -7.02
N LYS A 49 5.36 7.51 -5.71
CA LYS A 49 6.11 8.27 -4.72
C LYS A 49 7.51 7.69 -4.58
N GLU A 50 8.52 8.56 -4.63
CA GLU A 50 9.93 8.15 -4.62
C GLU A 50 10.53 8.27 -3.22
N ASN A 51 11.73 7.73 -3.10
CA ASN A 51 12.57 7.87 -1.90
C ASN A 51 11.93 7.19 -0.69
N LEU A 52 11.40 5.99 -0.89
CA LEU A 52 10.81 5.23 0.19
C LEU A 52 11.88 4.67 1.10
N ARG A 53 11.65 4.73 2.40
CA ARG A 53 12.50 4.05 3.37
C ARG A 53 11.98 2.65 3.70
N TYR A 54 10.66 2.52 3.85
CA TYR A 54 10.05 1.23 4.17
C TYR A 54 9.27 0.73 2.96
N LEU A 55 9.48 -0.53 2.62
CA LEU A 55 8.90 -1.15 1.43
C LEU A 55 7.99 -2.27 1.88
N PHE A 56 6.69 -2.04 1.79
CA PHE A 56 5.71 -3.03 2.19
C PHE A 56 5.25 -3.84 0.99
N THR A 57 5.06 -5.14 1.21
CA THR A 57 4.39 -6.01 0.24
C THR A 57 2.99 -6.29 0.76
N ILE A 58 1.99 -6.03 -0.06
CA ILE A 58 0.62 -6.36 0.31
C ILE A 58 0.10 -7.42 -0.66
N ARG A 59 -0.79 -8.27 -0.16
CA ARG A 59 -1.36 -9.33 -0.96
C ARG A 59 -2.86 -9.36 -0.78
N ASN A 60 -3.58 -9.52 -1.89
CA ASN A 60 -5.03 -9.63 -1.90
C ASN A 60 -5.42 -11.07 -1.60
N ARG A 61 -6.23 -11.28 -0.56
CA ARG A 61 -6.65 -12.62 -0.16
C ARG A 61 -7.58 -13.27 -1.17
N GLU A 62 -8.32 -12.45 -1.91
CA GLU A 62 -9.33 -12.96 -2.85
C GLU A 62 -8.75 -13.29 -4.21
N THR A 63 -7.85 -12.45 -4.71
CA THR A 63 -7.28 -12.64 -6.04
C THR A 63 -5.92 -13.32 -6.03
N GLY A 64 -5.24 -13.31 -4.88
CA GLY A 64 -3.88 -13.84 -4.78
C GLY A 64 -2.82 -12.92 -5.34
N ARG A 65 -3.18 -11.73 -5.82
CA ARG A 65 -2.22 -10.79 -6.39
C ARG A 65 -1.50 -10.03 -5.29
N SER A 66 -0.27 -9.61 -5.61
CA SER A 66 0.54 -8.82 -4.68
C SER A 66 0.95 -7.52 -5.32
N LEU A 67 1.16 -6.50 -4.49
CA LEU A 67 1.71 -5.22 -4.92
C LEU A 67 2.94 -4.91 -4.08
N TYR A 68 4.01 -4.42 -4.74
CA TYR A 68 5.29 -4.13 -4.11
C TYR A 68 6.07 -3.17 -5.01
N PRO A 69 6.75 -2.18 -4.46
CA PRO A 69 6.73 -1.81 -3.05
C PRO A 69 5.59 -0.81 -2.77
N ILE A 70 5.11 -0.84 -1.53
CA ILE A 70 4.09 0.11 -1.06
C ILE A 70 4.72 0.93 0.06
N GLY A 71 4.67 2.25 -0.05
CA GLY A 71 5.20 3.12 0.99
C GLY A 71 4.29 3.17 2.20
N SER A 72 4.84 3.57 3.36
CA SER A 72 4.05 3.65 4.58
C SER A 72 2.87 4.61 4.46
N SER A 73 3.06 5.72 3.75
CA SER A 73 1.96 6.67 3.52
C SER A 73 0.80 6.03 2.78
N CYS A 74 1.11 5.17 1.81
CA CYS A 74 0.08 4.48 1.05
C CYS A 74 -0.65 3.45 1.91
N ILE A 75 0.08 2.77 2.78
CA ILE A 75 -0.55 1.82 3.71
C ILE A 75 -1.58 2.54 4.59
N GLU A 76 -1.23 3.75 5.05
CA GLU A 76 -2.15 4.53 5.88
C GLU A 76 -3.43 4.90 5.15
N LYS A 77 -3.38 5.00 3.82
CA LYS A 77 -4.57 5.33 3.03
C LYS A 77 -5.61 4.22 3.03
N PHE A 78 -5.23 3.02 3.43
CA PHE A 78 -6.19 1.91 3.54
C PHE A 78 -7.13 2.10 4.74
N GLU A 79 -6.78 2.93 5.71
CA GLU A 79 -7.61 3.30 6.85
C GLU A 79 -8.11 2.08 7.62
N ARG A 80 -7.23 1.09 7.80
CA ARG A 80 -7.53 -0.12 8.55
C ARG A 80 -6.66 -0.15 9.79
N ASP A 81 -7.28 -0.32 10.94
CA ASP A 81 -6.57 -0.30 12.22
C ASP A 81 -5.50 -1.37 12.29
N ASP A 82 -5.78 -2.56 11.78
CA ASP A 82 -4.82 -3.65 11.83
C ASP A 82 -3.59 -3.36 10.97
N LEU A 83 -3.77 -2.73 9.81
CA LEU A 83 -2.64 -2.36 8.96
C LEU A 83 -1.87 -1.19 9.56
N ASP A 84 -2.56 -0.22 10.14
CA ASP A 84 -1.91 0.90 10.81
C ASP A 84 -1.05 0.41 11.96
N TYR A 85 -1.55 -0.55 12.72
CA TYR A 85 -0.79 -1.14 13.82
C TYR A 85 0.49 -1.81 13.30
N GLU A 86 0.39 -2.55 12.20
CA GLU A 86 1.55 -3.21 11.63
C GLU A 86 2.59 -2.21 11.13
N VAL A 87 2.15 -1.09 10.55
CA VAL A 87 3.06 -0.03 10.14
C VAL A 87 3.84 0.49 11.34
N ASP A 88 3.14 0.79 12.43
CA ASP A 88 3.78 1.31 13.64
C ASP A 88 4.80 0.31 14.19
N VAL A 89 4.44 -0.96 14.22
CA VAL A 89 5.33 -2.00 14.74
C VAL A 89 6.57 -2.14 13.86
N GLN A 90 6.39 -2.14 12.53
CA GLN A 90 7.50 -2.33 11.61
C GLN A 90 8.45 -1.14 11.60
N MET A 91 7.95 0.06 11.83
CA MET A 91 8.75 1.26 11.74
C MET A 91 9.41 1.67 13.04
N ASP A 92 9.09 1.03 14.15
CA ASP A 92 9.76 1.27 15.43
C ASP A 92 11.11 0.52 15.52
#